data_d48c919c303f6997b34216d2136559e0
#
_entry.id   d48c919c303f6997b34216d2136559e0
#
_cell.length_a   1.000
_cell.length_b   1.000
_cell.length_c   1.000
_cell.angle_alpha   90.00
_cell.angle_beta   90.00
_cell.angle_gamma   90.00
#
_symmetry.space_group_name_H-M   'P 1'
#
loop_
_entity.id
_entity.type
_entity.pdbx_description
1 polymer ?
#
loop_
_entity_poly.entity_id
_entity_poly.type
_entity_poly.pdbx_seq_one_letter_code
_entity_poly.pdbx_strand_id
1 'polypeptide(L)'
;MRTSSLYPLLQVDDVETTARFYEKQLGFTRTFSSDWYIQLRAASDEPFEIAVIRHDHDSIPAAAQGPSSRVILSFYVDDAAAEAAKLEAAGVEIVQALRDEVFGQRHFIAADPNGMLLDIITPIEPDPAFLASLGQ
;
A
#
# COMPACT_ATOMS: atom_id res chain seq x y z
N MET A 1 5.85 -17.65 -19.43
CA MET A 1 6.71 -17.03 -18.44
C MET A 1 6.33 -17.53 -17.05
N ARG A 2 7.28 -18.11 -16.34
CA ARG A 2 7.04 -18.63 -15.00
C ARG A 2 7.63 -17.66 -13.97
N THR A 3 6.82 -17.22 -13.01
CA THR A 3 7.23 -16.19 -12.03
C THR A 3 7.41 -16.80 -10.66
N SER A 4 8.57 -16.59 -10.05
CA SER A 4 8.86 -17.05 -8.68
C SER A 4 8.60 -15.97 -7.63
N SER A 5 8.55 -14.72 -8.04
CA SER A 5 8.27 -13.58 -7.15
C SER A 5 7.77 -12.41 -7.97
N LEU A 6 6.96 -11.58 -7.33
CA LEU A 6 6.47 -10.34 -7.93
C LEU A 6 6.33 -9.30 -6.83
N TYR A 7 6.82 -8.10 -7.07
CA TYR A 7 6.61 -6.98 -6.15
C TYR A 7 6.62 -5.66 -6.91
N PRO A 8 5.84 -4.67 -6.47
CA PRO A 8 5.95 -3.32 -7.01
C PRO A 8 7.25 -2.66 -6.55
N LEU A 9 7.92 -1.98 -7.47
CA LEU A 9 9.09 -1.16 -7.18
C LEU A 9 8.67 0.31 -7.30
N LEU A 10 8.59 1.00 -6.18
CA LEU A 10 8.10 2.37 -6.12
C LEU A 10 9.27 3.34 -6.23
N GLN A 11 9.18 4.28 -7.14
CA GLN A 11 10.18 5.33 -7.31
C GLN A 11 9.86 6.48 -6.34
N VAL A 12 10.80 6.82 -5.48
CA VAL A 12 10.57 7.79 -4.39
C VAL A 12 11.73 8.79 -4.31
N ASP A 13 11.53 9.89 -3.59
CA ASP A 13 12.59 10.87 -3.35
C ASP A 13 13.59 10.36 -2.30
N ASP A 14 13.09 9.85 -1.19
CA ASP A 14 13.88 9.44 -0.05
C ASP A 14 13.49 8.02 0.38
N VAL A 15 14.35 7.04 0.05
CA VAL A 15 14.07 5.64 0.35
C VAL A 15 14.02 5.38 1.86
N GLU A 16 14.85 6.06 2.64
CA GLU A 16 14.91 5.84 4.09
C GLU A 16 13.63 6.34 4.79
N THR A 17 13.19 7.54 4.48
CA THR A 17 11.95 8.09 5.02
C THR A 17 10.75 7.23 4.65
N THR A 18 10.69 6.78 3.40
CA THR A 18 9.61 5.92 2.92
C THR A 18 9.62 4.56 3.64
N ALA A 19 10.79 3.92 3.73
CA ALA A 19 10.90 2.62 4.39
C ALA A 19 10.50 2.70 5.87
N ARG A 20 10.92 3.74 6.57
CA ARG A 20 10.52 3.94 7.98
C ARG A 20 9.03 4.07 8.15
N PHE A 21 8.35 4.73 7.23
CA PHE A 21 6.90 4.82 7.26
C PHE A 21 6.26 3.42 7.20
N TYR A 22 6.67 2.61 6.21
CA TYR A 22 6.12 1.26 6.06
C TYR A 22 6.44 0.36 7.24
N GLU A 23 7.64 0.49 7.80
CA GLU A 23 8.02 -0.27 9.00
C GLU A 23 7.20 0.16 10.22
N LYS A 24 7.15 1.45 10.49
CA LYS A 24 6.55 1.99 11.71
C LYS A 24 5.03 1.94 11.68
N GLN A 25 4.43 2.29 10.54
CA GLN A 25 2.98 2.43 10.44
C GLN A 25 2.27 1.17 9.96
N LEU A 26 2.93 0.37 9.13
CA LEU A 26 2.29 -0.79 8.49
C LEU A 26 2.95 -2.13 8.86
N GLY A 27 3.97 -2.12 9.71
CA GLY A 27 4.57 -3.34 10.22
C GLY A 27 5.46 -4.09 9.25
N PHE A 28 5.94 -3.44 8.20
CA PHE A 28 6.87 -4.07 7.26
C PHE A 28 8.23 -4.30 7.90
N THR A 29 8.98 -5.24 7.35
CA THR A 29 10.35 -5.55 7.76
C THR A 29 11.28 -5.40 6.56
N ARG A 30 12.44 -4.79 6.77
CA ARG A 30 13.47 -4.71 5.71
C ARG A 30 14.11 -6.07 5.50
N THR A 31 14.20 -6.48 4.24
CA THR A 31 14.95 -7.67 3.85
C THR A 31 16.27 -7.32 3.15
N PHE A 32 16.37 -6.10 2.63
CA PHE A 32 17.59 -5.54 2.05
C PHE A 32 17.53 -4.02 2.19
N SER A 33 18.70 -3.39 2.39
CA SER A 33 18.77 -1.96 2.59
C SER A 33 20.05 -1.38 2.00
N SER A 34 19.92 -0.31 1.25
CA SER A 34 21.02 0.52 0.75
C SER A 34 20.58 1.99 0.79
N ASP A 35 21.43 2.89 0.35
CA ASP A 35 21.10 4.32 0.32
C ASP A 35 20.23 4.72 -0.89
N TRP A 36 19.97 3.79 -1.80
CA TRP A 36 19.18 4.06 -3.02
C TRP A 36 18.09 3.03 -3.29
N TYR A 37 18.03 1.92 -2.52
CA TYR A 37 17.07 0.84 -2.71
C TYR A 37 16.82 0.12 -1.38
N ILE A 38 15.56 -0.12 -1.04
CA ILE A 38 15.18 -0.87 0.15
C ILE A 38 14.08 -1.85 -0.22
N GLN A 39 14.27 -3.13 0.14
CA GLN A 39 13.25 -4.17 -0.01
C GLN A 39 12.53 -4.35 1.31
N LEU A 40 11.19 -4.42 1.25
CA LEU A 40 10.33 -4.46 2.43
C LEU A 40 9.35 -5.61 2.31
N ARG A 41 9.19 -6.36 3.38
CA ARG A 41 8.26 -7.50 3.47
C ARG A 41 7.13 -7.16 4.43
N ALA A 42 5.89 -7.39 4.00
CA ALA A 42 4.71 -7.19 4.84
C ALA A 42 4.65 -8.18 6.00
N ALA A 43 4.00 -7.78 7.09
CA ALA A 43 3.69 -8.68 8.21
C ALA A 43 2.57 -9.64 7.77
N SER A 44 2.96 -10.79 7.24
CA SER A 44 2.05 -11.78 6.67
C SER A 44 2.74 -13.13 6.65
N ASP A 45 1.95 -14.21 6.68
CA ASP A 45 2.47 -15.56 6.43
C ASP A 45 2.85 -15.74 4.96
N GLU A 46 2.24 -14.95 4.07
CA GLU A 46 2.55 -14.96 2.65
C GLU A 46 3.69 -13.98 2.33
N PRO A 47 4.50 -14.25 1.29
CA PRO A 47 5.66 -13.41 0.97
C PRO A 47 5.28 -12.14 0.19
N PHE A 48 4.43 -11.30 0.76
CA PHE A 48 4.07 -10.03 0.14
C PHE A 48 5.18 -9.01 0.36
N GLU A 49 5.66 -8.42 -0.72
CA GLU A 49 6.76 -7.46 -0.67
C GLU A 49 6.48 -6.24 -1.53
N ILE A 50 7.12 -5.15 -1.17
CA ILE A 50 7.31 -3.96 -2.00
C ILE A 50 8.78 -3.60 -1.94
N ALA A 51 9.22 -2.76 -2.87
CA ALA A 51 10.55 -2.16 -2.78
C ALA A 51 10.45 -0.68 -3.11
N VAL A 52 11.39 0.09 -2.61
CA VAL A 52 11.50 1.53 -2.91
C VAL A 52 12.88 1.81 -3.48
N ILE A 53 12.93 2.67 -4.49
CA ILE A 53 14.16 3.05 -5.17
C ILE A 53 14.15 4.56 -5.39
N ARG A 54 15.31 5.20 -5.30
CA ARG A 54 15.43 6.61 -5.68
C ARG A 54 15.07 6.76 -7.15
N HIS A 55 14.14 7.67 -7.44
CA HIS A 55 13.59 7.83 -8.79
C HIS A 55 14.62 8.28 -9.84
N ASP A 56 15.76 8.79 -9.42
CA ASP A 56 16.84 9.26 -10.30
C ASP A 56 17.98 8.24 -10.41
N HIS A 57 17.82 7.01 -9.90
CA HIS A 57 18.87 6.01 -9.97
C HIS A 57 19.08 5.54 -11.41
N ASP A 58 20.33 5.35 -11.79
CA ASP A 58 20.72 5.07 -13.18
C ASP A 58 20.32 3.67 -13.66
N SER A 59 19.87 2.78 -12.77
CA SER A 59 19.29 1.49 -13.18
C SER A 59 17.92 1.66 -13.84
N ILE A 60 17.30 2.84 -13.71
CA ILE A 60 16.01 3.15 -14.32
C ILE A 60 16.25 3.92 -15.61
N PRO A 61 15.66 3.50 -16.74
CA PRO A 61 15.80 4.27 -17.98
C PRO A 61 15.38 5.72 -17.77
N ALA A 62 16.16 6.66 -18.32
CA ALA A 62 15.94 8.09 -18.07
C ALA A 62 14.49 8.53 -18.38
N ALA A 63 13.90 8.00 -19.44
CA ALA A 63 12.52 8.34 -19.81
C ALA A 63 11.47 7.84 -18.80
N ALA A 64 11.83 6.89 -17.93
CA ALA A 64 10.93 6.29 -16.95
C ALA A 64 11.21 6.81 -15.53
N GLN A 65 12.20 7.66 -15.34
CA GLN A 65 12.53 8.21 -14.02
C GLN A 65 11.51 9.25 -13.59
N GLY A 66 11.18 9.24 -12.30
CA GLY A 66 10.28 10.19 -11.67
C GLY A 66 9.51 9.55 -10.53
N PRO A 67 8.98 10.34 -9.58
CA PRO A 67 8.23 9.80 -8.46
C PRO A 67 7.03 8.97 -8.93
N SER A 68 6.88 7.77 -8.34
CA SER A 68 5.71 6.92 -8.59
C SER A 68 4.44 7.61 -8.15
N SER A 69 3.38 7.49 -8.94
CA SER A 69 2.08 8.08 -8.62
C SER A 69 0.95 7.27 -9.22
N ARG A 70 -0.28 7.54 -8.74
CA ARG A 70 -1.52 6.98 -9.28
C ARG A 70 -1.61 5.44 -9.15
N VAL A 71 -0.85 4.87 -8.22
CA VAL A 71 -0.96 3.46 -7.83
C VAL A 71 -1.65 3.41 -6.48
N ILE A 72 -2.54 2.45 -6.31
CA ILE A 72 -3.19 2.18 -5.03
C ILE A 72 -2.67 0.83 -4.55
N LEU A 73 -2.06 0.82 -3.36
CA LEU A 73 -1.68 -0.42 -2.70
C LEU A 73 -2.85 -0.84 -1.81
N SER A 74 -3.41 -1.99 -2.08
CA SER A 74 -4.60 -2.48 -1.37
C SER A 74 -4.22 -3.58 -0.39
N PHE A 75 -4.64 -3.40 0.87
CA PHE A 75 -4.32 -4.30 1.98
C PHE A 75 -5.61 -4.88 2.53
N TYR A 76 -5.75 -6.19 2.53
CA TYR A 76 -6.82 -6.85 3.29
C TYR A 76 -6.36 -7.09 4.71
N VAL A 77 -7.11 -6.56 5.67
CA VAL A 77 -6.80 -6.64 7.11
C VAL A 77 -8.04 -7.15 7.87
N ASP A 78 -7.82 -7.62 9.10
CA ASP A 78 -8.90 -8.16 9.91
C ASP A 78 -9.89 -7.07 10.36
N ASP A 79 -9.38 -5.85 10.68
CA ASP A 79 -10.19 -4.77 11.25
C ASP A 79 -9.73 -3.42 10.71
N ALA A 80 -10.32 -2.99 9.60
CA ALA A 80 -10.00 -1.71 8.96
C ALA A 80 -10.32 -0.52 9.88
N ALA A 81 -11.37 -0.62 10.69
CA ALA A 81 -11.73 0.46 11.61
C ALA A 81 -10.66 0.68 12.67
N ALA A 82 -10.10 -0.40 13.22
CA ALA A 82 -9.01 -0.31 14.19
C ALA A 82 -7.74 0.27 13.55
N GLU A 83 -7.44 -0.13 12.32
CA GLU A 83 -6.30 0.40 11.57
C GLU A 83 -6.46 1.88 11.27
N ALA A 84 -7.68 2.32 10.91
CA ALA A 84 -7.96 3.73 10.66
C ALA A 84 -7.71 4.57 11.90
N ALA A 85 -8.20 4.13 13.06
CA ALA A 85 -8.00 4.83 14.32
C ALA A 85 -6.52 4.93 14.68
N LYS A 86 -5.77 3.85 14.48
CA LYS A 86 -4.34 3.78 14.77
C LYS A 86 -3.54 4.73 13.89
N LEU A 87 -3.78 4.72 12.58
CA LEU A 87 -3.06 5.58 11.64
C LEU A 87 -3.43 7.06 11.85
N GLU A 88 -4.69 7.35 12.11
CA GLU A 88 -5.13 8.72 12.41
C GLU A 88 -4.44 9.25 13.66
N ALA A 89 -4.39 8.45 14.73
CA ALA A 89 -3.70 8.83 15.97
C ALA A 89 -2.20 9.04 15.77
N ALA A 90 -1.60 8.34 14.81
CA ALA A 90 -0.18 8.48 14.48
C ALA A 90 0.10 9.68 13.54
N GLY A 91 -0.93 10.43 13.15
CA GLY A 91 -0.77 11.59 12.28
C GLY A 91 -0.62 11.25 10.80
N VAL A 92 -0.95 10.04 10.38
CA VAL A 92 -0.94 9.64 8.97
C VAL A 92 -2.10 10.33 8.25
N GLU A 93 -1.83 10.85 7.05
CA GLU A 93 -2.88 11.51 6.27
C GLU A 93 -3.96 10.51 5.84
N ILE A 94 -5.21 10.80 6.21
CA ILE A 94 -6.37 10.04 5.77
C ILE A 94 -7.02 10.77 4.61
N VAL A 95 -6.91 10.19 3.42
CA VAL A 95 -7.43 10.79 2.18
C VAL A 95 -8.93 10.56 2.05
N GLN A 96 -9.39 9.38 2.47
CA GLN A 96 -10.80 9.03 2.47
C GLN A 96 -11.13 8.34 3.79
N ALA A 97 -12.11 8.87 4.51
CA ALA A 97 -12.54 8.31 5.79
C ALA A 97 -13.13 6.90 5.64
N LEU A 98 -13.08 6.13 6.72
CA LEU A 98 -13.67 4.79 6.79
C LEU A 98 -15.12 4.82 6.33
N ARG A 99 -15.47 3.92 5.41
CA ARG A 99 -16.85 3.77 4.93
C ARG A 99 -17.10 2.36 4.39
N ASP A 100 -18.37 2.00 4.32
CA ASP A 100 -18.81 0.73 3.76
C ASP A 100 -19.22 0.92 2.30
N GLU A 101 -18.75 0.03 1.43
CA GLU A 101 -19.13 0.00 0.03
C GLU A 101 -20.13 -1.12 -0.23
N VAL A 102 -21.06 -0.88 -1.12
CA VAL A 102 -22.13 -1.85 -1.43
C VAL A 102 -21.58 -3.16 -2.00
N PHE A 103 -20.38 -3.14 -2.58
CA PHE A 103 -19.74 -4.33 -3.14
C PHE A 103 -19.03 -5.21 -2.11
N GLY A 104 -19.11 -4.88 -0.81
CA GLY A 104 -18.63 -5.76 0.24
C GLY A 104 -17.28 -5.39 0.84
N GLN A 105 -16.96 -4.11 0.91
CA GLN A 105 -15.73 -3.64 1.55
C GLN A 105 -16.03 -2.56 2.58
N ARG A 106 -15.42 -2.69 3.75
CA ARG A 106 -15.26 -1.60 4.71
C ARG A 106 -13.81 -1.14 4.60
N HIS A 107 -13.60 0.09 4.22
CA HIS A 107 -12.25 0.55 3.93
C HIS A 107 -12.06 2.04 4.21
N PHE A 108 -10.80 2.43 4.28
CA PHE A 108 -10.37 3.82 4.24
C PHE A 108 -9.12 3.91 3.37
N ILE A 109 -8.80 5.12 2.94
CA ILE A 109 -7.62 5.35 2.12
C ILE A 109 -6.72 6.35 2.84
N ALA A 110 -5.49 5.95 3.10
CA ALA A 110 -4.43 6.79 3.65
C ALA A 110 -3.40 7.11 2.56
N ALA A 111 -2.50 8.04 2.85
CA ALA A 111 -1.38 8.36 1.96
C ALA A 111 -0.06 8.09 2.67
N ASP A 112 0.91 7.55 1.92
CA ASP A 112 2.28 7.43 2.40
C ASP A 112 3.01 8.78 2.24
N PRO A 113 4.29 8.92 2.66
CA PRO A 113 5.02 10.19 2.55
C PRO A 113 5.18 10.72 1.12
N ASN A 114 5.00 9.89 0.11
CA ASN A 114 5.11 10.26 -1.30
C ASN A 114 3.75 10.49 -1.96
N GLY A 115 2.66 10.41 -1.20
CA GLY A 115 1.31 10.55 -1.71
C GLY A 115 0.75 9.28 -2.36
N MET A 116 1.44 8.13 -2.22
CA MET A 116 0.90 6.85 -2.65
C MET A 116 -0.33 6.49 -1.84
N LEU A 117 -1.37 6.04 -2.50
CA LEU A 117 -2.62 5.69 -1.84
C LEU A 117 -2.56 4.28 -1.26
N LEU A 118 -3.00 4.16 -0.02
CA LEU A 118 -3.03 2.92 0.74
C LEU A 118 -4.50 2.63 1.07
N ASP A 119 -5.08 1.65 0.39
CA ASP A 119 -6.47 1.25 0.59
C ASP A 119 -6.50 0.08 1.57
N ILE A 120 -7.04 0.30 2.76
CA ILE A 120 -7.00 -0.66 3.86
C ILE A 120 -8.42 -1.17 4.08
N ILE A 121 -8.63 -2.46 3.89
CA ILE A 121 -9.90 -3.08 3.59
C ILE A 121 -10.18 -4.25 4.52
N THR A 122 -11.41 -4.30 5.03
CA THR A 122 -11.98 -5.50 5.66
C THR A 122 -13.19 -5.94 4.82
N PRO A 123 -13.24 -7.20 4.38
CA PRO A 123 -14.44 -7.71 3.69
C PRO A 123 -15.66 -7.66 4.61
N ILE A 124 -16.79 -7.21 4.06
CA ILE A 124 -18.09 -7.22 4.73
C ILE A 124 -19.12 -7.83 3.80
N GLU A 125 -20.31 -8.09 4.31
CA GLU A 125 -21.41 -8.63 3.51
C GLU A 125 -21.81 -7.62 2.44
N PRO A 126 -21.79 -8.00 1.14
CA PRO A 126 -22.24 -7.09 0.09
C PRO A 126 -23.73 -6.76 0.22
N ASP A 127 -24.13 -5.60 -0.28
CA ASP A 127 -25.52 -5.20 -0.33
C ASP A 127 -26.29 -6.14 -1.26
N PRO A 128 -27.48 -6.66 -0.83
CA PRO A 128 -28.26 -7.57 -1.67
C PRO A 128 -28.66 -6.96 -3.02
N ALA A 129 -28.92 -5.67 -3.08
CA ALA A 129 -29.26 -5.00 -4.34
C ALA A 129 -28.07 -4.98 -5.31
N PHE A 130 -26.86 -4.82 -4.78
CA PHE A 130 -25.64 -4.90 -5.60
C PHE A 130 -25.46 -6.32 -6.15
N LEU A 131 -25.62 -7.35 -5.30
CA LEU A 131 -25.50 -8.76 -5.73
C LEU A 131 -26.53 -9.09 -6.81
N ALA A 132 -27.76 -8.62 -6.65
CA ALA A 132 -28.80 -8.81 -7.65
C ALA A 132 -28.44 -8.19 -9.00
N SER A 133 -27.77 -7.04 -9.00
CA SER A 133 -27.33 -6.37 -10.23
C SER A 133 -26.28 -7.17 -11.01
N LEU A 134 -25.50 -8.01 -10.33
CA LEU A 134 -24.48 -8.85 -10.98
C LEU A 134 -25.07 -10.09 -11.67
N GLY A 135 -26.28 -10.47 -11.32
CA GLY A 135 -26.95 -11.63 -11.90
C GLY A 135 -27.68 -11.35 -13.23
N GLN A 136 -27.50 -10.19 -13.78
CA GLN A 136 -28.16 -9.74 -15.00
C GLN A 136 -27.66 -10.39 -16.27
#